data_f3f85e948a9b2e2ae7a769c8e2d031f6
#
_entry.id   f3f85e948a9b2e2ae7a769c8e2d031f6
#
_cell.length_a   1.000
_cell.length_b   1.000
_cell.length_c   1.000
_cell.angle_alpha   90.00
_cell.angle_beta   90.00
_cell.angle_gamma   90.00
#
_symmetry.space_group_name_H-M   'P 1'
#
loop_
_entity.id
_entity.type
_entity.pdbx_description
1 polymer ?
#
loop_
_entity_poly.entity_id
_entity_poly.type
_entity_poly.pdbx_seq_one_letter_code
_entity_poly.pdbx_strand_id
1 'polypeptide(L)'
;MRTVKQVYRVDRRRISLIKFIFEAYEGLALVTTLDPAAGVIALLVAPGCEEMAKTVIMDLGKMFLIEPVVFAAVSSKKASE
;
A
#
# COMPACT_ATOMS: atom_id res chain seq x y z
N MET A 1 10.45 17.47 3.21
CA MET A 1 9.57 16.42 3.59
C MET A 1 9.49 15.38 2.56
N ARG A 2 9.30 14.17 2.93
CA ARG A 2 9.22 13.12 1.97
C ARG A 2 8.04 12.26 2.17
N THR A 3 7.48 11.77 1.07
CA THR A 3 6.37 10.83 1.08
C THR A 3 6.92 9.46 1.45
N VAL A 4 6.22 8.76 2.30
CA VAL A 4 6.60 7.41 2.67
C VAL A 4 5.89 6.45 1.74
N LYS A 5 6.65 5.60 1.06
CA LYS A 5 6.08 4.65 0.13
C LYS A 5 6.03 3.28 0.79
N GLN A 6 4.85 2.69 0.81
CA GLN A 6 4.65 1.37 1.36
C GLN A 6 4.01 0.51 0.29
N VAL A 7 4.49 -0.72 0.12
CA VAL A 7 3.99 -1.61 -0.91
C VAL A 7 3.24 -2.76 -0.26
N TYR A 8 2.06 -3.06 -0.79
CA TYR A 8 1.23 -4.12 -0.26
C TYR A 8 0.72 -5.02 -1.37
N ARG A 9 0.47 -6.28 -1.05
CA ARG A 9 -0.20 -7.17 -1.95
C ARG A 9 -1.59 -7.38 -1.42
N VAL A 10 -2.61 -7.16 -2.24
CA VAL A 10 -3.99 -7.23 -1.82
C VAL A 10 -4.80 -8.08 -2.81
N ASP A 11 -6.02 -8.39 -2.45
CA ASP A 11 -6.93 -9.06 -3.36
C ASP A 11 -7.16 -8.10 -4.52
N ARG A 12 -6.72 -8.52 -5.73
CA ARG A 12 -6.79 -7.63 -6.89
C ARG A 12 -8.20 -7.12 -7.17
N ARG A 13 -9.20 -7.85 -6.75
CA ARG A 13 -10.57 -7.44 -6.96
C ARG A 13 -10.98 -6.31 -6.03
N ARG A 14 -10.16 -6.03 -5.04
CA ARG A 14 -10.45 -4.97 -4.06
C ARG A 14 -9.61 -3.72 -4.25
N ILE A 15 -8.77 -3.69 -5.28
CA ILE A 15 -7.92 -2.53 -5.50
C ILE A 15 -8.74 -1.25 -5.65
N SER A 16 -9.81 -1.31 -6.42
CA SER A 16 -10.66 -0.14 -6.62
C SER A 16 -11.26 0.35 -5.31
N LEU A 17 -11.67 -0.57 -4.49
CA LEU A 17 -12.27 -0.23 -3.21
C LEU A 17 -11.23 0.42 -2.30
N ILE A 18 -10.02 -0.12 -2.29
CA ILE A 18 -8.96 0.43 -1.47
C ILE A 18 -8.63 1.85 -1.92
N LYS A 19 -8.54 2.06 -3.23
CA LYS A 19 -8.29 3.39 -3.77
C LYS A 19 -9.39 4.34 -3.34
N PHE A 20 -10.63 3.92 -3.45
CA PHE A 20 -11.76 4.74 -3.10
C PHE A 20 -11.70 5.14 -1.62
N ILE A 21 -11.38 4.19 -0.76
CA ILE A 21 -11.32 4.46 0.67
C ILE A 21 -10.23 5.47 1.00
N PHE A 22 -9.03 5.29 0.42
CA PHE A 22 -7.95 6.21 0.71
C PHE A 22 -8.20 7.59 0.11
N GLU A 23 -8.90 7.65 -1.00
CA GLU A 23 -9.22 8.93 -1.61
C GLU A 23 -10.24 9.69 -0.78
N ALA A 24 -11.06 8.97 -0.03
CA ALA A 24 -12.04 9.60 0.85
C ALA A 24 -11.38 10.30 2.03
N TYR A 25 -10.15 9.91 2.38
CA TYR A 25 -9.39 10.57 3.42
C TYR A 25 -8.49 11.58 2.74
N GLU A 26 -8.96 12.75 2.54
CA GLU A 26 -8.24 13.76 1.79
C GLU A 26 -6.82 13.96 2.26
N GLY A 27 -5.88 13.81 1.36
CA GLY A 27 -4.48 14.06 1.69
C GLY A 27 -3.80 12.98 2.50
N LEU A 28 -4.48 11.89 2.79
CA LEU A 28 -3.87 10.84 3.59
C LEU A 28 -2.83 10.07 2.81
N ALA A 29 -3.21 9.58 1.67
CA ALA A 29 -2.29 8.77 0.86
C ALA A 29 -2.80 8.63 -0.55
N LEU A 30 -1.87 8.34 -1.45
CA LEU A 30 -2.21 8.08 -2.85
C LEU A 30 -1.94 6.62 -3.13
N VAL A 31 -2.88 5.94 -3.74
CA VAL A 31 -2.72 4.53 -4.06
C VAL A 31 -2.40 4.38 -5.53
N THR A 32 -1.30 3.71 -5.82
CA THR A 32 -0.87 3.45 -7.18
C THR A 32 -0.79 1.95 -7.39
N THR A 33 -1.33 1.45 -8.49
CA THR A 33 -1.27 0.03 -8.78
C THR A 33 0.05 -0.28 -9.47
N LEU A 34 0.83 -1.16 -8.88
CA LEU A 34 2.10 -1.56 -9.45
C LEU A 34 1.95 -2.78 -10.34
N ASP A 35 1.17 -3.75 -9.88
CA ASP A 35 0.95 -4.96 -10.66
C ASP A 35 -0.49 -5.38 -10.46
N PRO A 36 -1.38 -5.03 -11.39
CA PRO A 36 -2.80 -5.33 -11.21
C PRO A 36 -3.10 -6.83 -11.22
N ALA A 37 -2.32 -7.60 -11.95
CA ALA A 37 -2.58 -9.04 -12.01
C ALA A 37 -2.23 -9.72 -10.69
N ALA A 38 -1.18 -9.27 -10.04
CA ALA A 38 -0.76 -9.84 -8.78
C ALA A 38 -1.39 -9.16 -7.59
N GLY A 39 -2.06 -8.03 -7.80
CA GLY A 39 -2.67 -7.30 -6.71
C GLY A 39 -1.68 -6.49 -5.90
N VAL A 40 -0.61 -6.00 -6.54
CA VAL A 40 0.40 -5.24 -5.84
C VAL A 40 0.16 -3.76 -6.00
N ILE A 41 0.06 -3.05 -4.90
CA ILE A 41 -0.16 -1.62 -4.91
C ILE A 41 0.89 -0.91 -4.07
N ALA A 42 1.11 0.36 -4.39
CA ALA A 42 1.97 1.19 -3.59
C ALA A 42 1.13 2.27 -2.93
N LEU A 43 1.38 2.49 -1.66
CA LEU A 43 0.68 3.49 -0.90
C LEU A 43 1.68 4.61 -0.64
N LEU A 44 1.44 5.78 -1.20
CA LEU A 44 2.31 6.93 -1.01
C LEU A 44 1.69 7.79 0.09
N VAL A 45 2.22 7.65 1.29
CA VAL A 45 1.63 8.25 2.47
C VAL A 45 2.19 9.64 2.71
N ALA A 46 1.31 10.58 2.94
CA ALA A 46 1.73 11.95 3.19
C ALA A 46 2.53 12.03 4.50
N PRO A 47 3.49 12.94 4.59
CA PRO A 47 4.28 13.07 5.81
C PRO A 47 3.35 13.38 7.00
N GLY A 48 3.55 12.69 8.08
CA GLY A 48 2.74 12.88 9.26
C GLY A 48 1.47 12.06 9.31
N CYS A 49 1.17 11.34 8.23
CA CYS A 49 -0.04 10.54 8.18
C CYS A 49 0.23 9.05 8.28
N GLU A 50 1.44 8.67 8.62
CA GLU A 50 1.81 7.26 8.63
C GLU A 50 0.96 6.43 9.58
N GLU A 51 0.69 6.95 10.74
CA GLU A 51 -0.08 6.20 11.72
C GLU A 51 -1.52 6.02 11.29
N MET A 52 -2.10 7.07 10.73
CA MET A 52 -3.47 6.97 10.28
C MET A 52 -3.58 5.99 9.11
N ALA A 53 -2.62 6.03 8.19
CA ALA A 53 -2.62 5.13 7.07
C ALA A 53 -2.50 3.69 7.55
N LYS A 54 -1.67 3.46 8.57
CA LYS A 54 -1.50 2.14 9.11
C LYS A 54 -2.79 1.65 9.74
N THR A 55 -3.49 2.52 10.44
CA THR A 55 -4.75 2.16 11.07
C THR A 55 -5.78 1.76 10.01
N VAL A 56 -5.86 2.51 8.91
CA VAL A 56 -6.80 2.20 7.85
C VAL A 56 -6.45 0.86 7.21
N ILE A 57 -5.17 0.61 6.98
CA ILE A 57 -4.73 -0.65 6.40
C ILE A 57 -5.06 -1.81 7.34
N MET A 58 -4.88 -1.64 8.64
CA MET A 58 -5.19 -2.69 9.58
C MET A 58 -6.68 -2.99 9.60
N ASP A 59 -7.49 -1.97 9.52
CA ASP A 59 -8.93 -2.16 9.48
C ASP A 59 -9.36 -2.89 8.21
N LEU A 60 -8.78 -2.51 7.08
CA LEU A 60 -9.11 -3.16 5.82
C LEU A 60 -8.62 -4.60 5.81
N GLY A 61 -7.53 -4.86 6.47
CA GLY A 61 -6.98 -6.21 6.55
C GLY A 61 -7.88 -7.19 7.26
N LYS A 62 -8.86 -6.68 7.99
CA LYS A 62 -9.82 -7.55 8.64
C LYS A 62 -10.91 -8.02 7.69
N MET A 63 -11.05 -7.33 6.57
CA MET A 63 -12.09 -7.64 5.60
C MET A 63 -11.57 -8.41 4.40
N PHE A 64 -10.35 -8.17 4.02
CA PHE A 64 -9.78 -8.87 2.88
C PHE A 64 -8.26 -8.86 2.96
N LEU A 65 -7.62 -9.60 2.08
CA LEU A 65 -6.19 -9.79 2.13
C LEU A 65 -5.41 -8.49 1.92
N ILE A 66 -4.52 -8.17 2.84
CA ILE A 66 -3.57 -7.09 2.70
C ILE A 66 -2.30 -7.54 3.35
N GLU A 67 -1.23 -7.68 2.57
CA GLU A 67 0.06 -8.12 3.08
C GLU A 67 1.14 -7.14 2.69
N PRO A 68 2.01 -6.76 3.60
CA PRO A 68 3.11 -5.87 3.25
C PRO A 68 4.11 -6.60 2.37
N VAL A 69 4.71 -5.89 1.44
CA VAL A 69 5.72 -6.46 0.56
C VAL A 69 7.03 -5.71 0.79
N VAL A 70 8.07 -6.47 1.07
CA VAL A 70 9.37 -5.87 1.31
C VAL A 70 10.12 -5.83 -0.01
N PHE A 71 9.74 -4.89 -0.82
CA PHE A 71 10.23 -4.79 -2.18
C PHE A 71 11.71 -4.52 -2.26
N ALA A 72 12.18 -3.64 -1.45
CA ALA A 72 13.57 -3.30 -1.46
C ALA A 72 14.45 -4.46 -1.04
N ALA A 73 14.00 -5.22 -0.10
CA ALA A 73 14.75 -6.37 0.34
C ALA A 73 14.85 -7.41 -0.75
N VAL A 74 13.82 -7.57 -1.49
CA VAL A 74 13.83 -8.52 -2.57
C VAL A 74 14.83 -8.07 -3.61
N SER A 75 14.84 -6.84 -3.95
CA SER A 75 15.76 -6.33 -4.88
C SER A 75 17.17 -6.48 -4.43
N SER A 76 17.40 -6.17 -3.22
CA SER A 76 18.68 -6.28 -2.66
C SER A 76 19.22 -7.65 -2.69
N LYS A 77 18.41 -8.59 -2.33
CA LYS A 77 18.79 -9.91 -2.34
C LYS A 77 19.19 -10.37 -3.70
N LYS A 78 18.46 -10.01 -4.67
CA LYS A 78 18.73 -10.39 -5.95
C LYS A 78 20.04 -9.85 -6.41
N ALA A 79 20.34 -8.69 -6.05
CA ALA A 79 21.53 -8.14 -6.47
C ALA A 79 22.68 -8.87 -5.89
N SER A 80 22.53 -9.38 -4.78
CA SER A 80 23.59 -10.08 -4.22
C SER A 80 23.69 -11.42 -4.70
N GLU A 81 23.08 -11.68 -5.00
CA GLU A 81 23.23 -12.79 -5.20
C GLU A 81 23.70 -13.05 -5.60
#